data_aaab66b1885763e5b7ff640dc21d4a56
#
_entry.id   aaab66b1885763e5b7ff640dc21d4a56
#
_cell.length_a   1.000
_cell.length_b   1.000
_cell.length_c   1.000
_cell.angle_alpha   90.00
_cell.angle_beta   90.00
_cell.angle_gamma   90.00
#
_symmetry.space_group_name_H-M   'P 1'
#
loop_
_entity.id
_entity.type
_entity.pdbx_description
1 polymer ?
#
loop_
_entity_poly.entity_id
_entity_poly.type
_entity_poly.pdbx_seq_one_letter_code
_entity_poly.pdbx_strand_id
1 'polypeptide(L)'
;DVVNIGIGGSSLGPQLATQSLAAFHHPRIQLHYVANVEASDLEGKLKGLSPETTLFIVASKTFTTAETMQNAHIARQWVLNHYKDEAAIAKHFVAASTNTPAVKDFGIATENMFPFWDWVGGRYSVWSAIGLSVMIMIGADNFREFLTGAREMDEHFRTAPLEKNLPALMGLIGLWNRNFMGYPAYAVIPYHACLGRLPAFLQQLDMESNGKGVDREGKAVTAATGPI
;
A
#
# COMPACT_ATOMS: atom_id res chain seq x y z
N ASP A 1 10.41 -2.78 16.60
CA ASP A 1 9.54 -3.32 15.56
C ASP A 1 8.58 -2.25 15.03
N VAL A 2 8.18 -2.39 13.77
CA VAL A 2 7.14 -1.57 13.15
C VAL A 2 6.09 -2.52 12.57
N VAL A 3 4.82 -2.30 12.91
CA VAL A 3 3.69 -3.09 12.41
C VAL A 3 2.79 -2.19 11.58
N ASN A 4 2.76 -2.41 10.27
CA ASN A 4 1.88 -1.68 9.35
C ASN A 4 0.55 -2.42 9.20
N ILE A 5 -0.53 -1.82 9.66
CA ILE A 5 -1.89 -2.35 9.57
C ILE A 5 -2.61 -1.63 8.42
N GLY A 6 -2.93 -2.36 7.37
CA GLY A 6 -3.60 -1.81 6.19
C GLY A 6 -3.92 -2.90 5.18
N ILE A 7 -4.94 -2.71 4.35
CA ILE A 7 -5.40 -3.70 3.37
C ILE A 7 -5.39 -3.13 1.95
N GLY A 8 -5.33 -3.99 0.95
CA GLY A 8 -5.34 -3.58 -0.46
C GLY A 8 -4.19 -2.63 -0.79
N GLY A 9 -4.50 -1.46 -1.34
CA GLY A 9 -3.49 -0.45 -1.71
C GLY A 9 -2.65 0.08 -0.54
N SER A 10 -3.18 0.07 0.68
CA SER A 10 -2.43 0.45 1.89
C SER A 10 -1.44 -0.63 2.36
N SER A 11 -1.39 -1.78 1.69
CA SER A 11 -0.50 -2.90 2.00
C SER A 11 0.34 -3.36 0.81
N LEU A 12 -0.28 -3.60 -0.36
CA LEU A 12 0.38 -4.22 -1.51
C LEU A 12 1.56 -3.39 -2.05
N GLY A 13 1.35 -2.07 -2.24
CA GLY A 13 2.40 -1.15 -2.67
C GLY A 13 3.56 -1.07 -1.68
N PRO A 14 3.30 -0.79 -0.39
CA PRO A 14 4.33 -0.81 0.64
C PRO A 14 5.08 -2.14 0.77
N GLN A 15 4.38 -3.29 0.72
CA GLN A 15 5.03 -4.60 0.74
C GLN A 15 5.96 -4.83 -0.46
N LEU A 16 5.50 -4.48 -1.67
CA LEU A 16 6.32 -4.56 -2.87
C LEU A 16 7.56 -3.69 -2.75
N ALA A 17 7.39 -2.41 -2.41
CA ALA A 17 8.50 -1.46 -2.30
C ALA A 17 9.51 -1.89 -1.23
N THR A 18 9.05 -2.31 -0.05
CA THR A 18 9.92 -2.82 1.01
C THR A 18 10.72 -4.03 0.53
N GLN A 19 10.06 -5.04 -0.06
CA GLN A 19 10.77 -6.23 -0.54
C GLN A 19 11.75 -5.89 -1.67
N SER A 20 11.36 -5.02 -2.59
CA SER A 20 12.21 -4.64 -3.72
C SER A 20 13.47 -3.87 -3.29
N LEU A 21 13.37 -3.11 -2.22
CA LEU A 21 14.43 -2.26 -1.68
C LEU A 21 15.16 -2.89 -0.48
N ALA A 22 15.15 -4.22 -0.36
CA ALA A 22 15.74 -4.94 0.78
C ALA A 22 17.21 -4.61 1.05
N ALA A 23 17.99 -4.26 0.01
CA ALA A 23 19.39 -3.87 0.15
C ALA A 23 19.60 -2.55 0.95
N PHE A 24 18.54 -1.75 1.10
CA PHE A 24 18.56 -0.46 1.80
C PHE A 24 17.94 -0.52 3.19
N HIS A 25 17.57 -1.71 3.67
CA HIS A 25 16.89 -1.87 4.95
C HIS A 25 17.75 -1.41 6.12
N HIS A 26 17.13 -0.70 7.06
CA HIS A 26 17.75 -0.34 8.32
C HIS A 26 18.02 -1.60 9.16
N PRO A 27 19.26 -1.85 9.63
CA PRO A 27 19.64 -3.14 10.21
C PRO A 27 18.97 -3.47 11.56
N ARG A 28 18.43 -2.46 12.27
CA ARG A 28 17.79 -2.64 13.58
C ARG A 28 16.28 -2.63 13.55
N ILE A 29 15.66 -2.32 12.39
CA ILE A 29 14.20 -2.23 12.27
C ILE A 29 13.69 -3.52 11.63
N GLN A 30 12.67 -4.10 12.23
CA GLN A 30 11.89 -5.19 11.63
C GLN A 30 10.49 -4.66 11.32
N LEU A 31 10.05 -4.86 10.09
CA LEU A 31 8.78 -4.39 9.58
C LEU A 31 7.84 -5.57 9.31
N HIS A 32 6.66 -5.50 9.90
CA HIS A 32 5.61 -6.50 9.78
C HIS A 32 4.39 -5.87 9.10
N TYR A 33 3.77 -6.61 8.17
CA TYR A 33 2.55 -6.19 7.51
C TYR A 33 1.38 -7.05 7.97
N VAL A 34 0.30 -6.41 8.41
CA VAL A 34 -0.97 -7.04 8.75
C VAL A 34 -2.01 -6.57 7.74
N ALA A 35 -2.48 -7.48 6.90
CA ALA A 35 -3.34 -7.18 5.77
C ALA A 35 -4.58 -8.10 5.67
N ASN A 36 -4.80 -8.95 6.67
CA ASN A 36 -5.96 -9.83 6.74
C ASN A 36 -6.70 -9.59 8.07
N VAL A 37 -8.03 -9.68 8.03
CA VAL A 37 -8.89 -9.57 9.23
C VAL A 37 -8.81 -10.79 10.12
N GLU A 38 -8.30 -11.90 9.63
CA GLU A 38 -8.15 -13.13 10.40
C GLU A 38 -7.18 -12.89 11.58
N ALA A 39 -7.65 -13.21 12.79
CA ALA A 39 -6.90 -12.96 14.02
C ALA A 39 -5.49 -13.59 14.02
N SER A 40 -5.33 -14.75 13.39
CA SER A 40 -4.04 -15.44 13.27
C SER A 40 -2.97 -14.63 12.53
N ASP A 41 -3.34 -13.73 11.59
CA ASP A 41 -2.38 -12.87 10.90
C ASP A 41 -1.75 -11.85 11.87
N LEU A 42 -2.57 -11.14 12.64
CA LEU A 42 -2.09 -10.18 13.63
C LEU A 42 -1.39 -10.88 14.81
N GLU A 43 -2.00 -11.91 15.39
CA GLU A 43 -1.44 -12.65 16.54
C GLU A 43 -0.08 -13.27 16.19
N GLY A 44 0.03 -13.84 14.98
CA GLY A 44 1.29 -14.40 14.50
C GLY A 44 2.40 -13.36 14.38
N LYS A 45 2.07 -12.11 14.01
CA LYS A 45 3.02 -11.01 13.94
C LYS A 45 3.40 -10.46 15.31
N LEU A 46 2.46 -10.39 16.24
CA LEU A 46 2.70 -9.89 17.61
C LEU A 46 3.48 -10.86 18.47
N LYS A 47 3.49 -12.14 18.09
CA LYS A 47 4.20 -13.17 18.85
C LYS A 47 5.70 -12.89 18.89
N GLY A 48 6.22 -12.66 20.08
CA GLY A 48 7.64 -12.37 20.31
C GLY A 48 8.00 -10.88 20.23
N LEU A 49 7.05 -9.99 19.89
CA LEU A 49 7.26 -8.54 19.97
C LEU A 49 7.10 -8.03 21.40
N SER A 50 7.83 -6.96 21.74
CA SER A 50 7.66 -6.21 22.98
C SER A 50 6.81 -4.96 22.73
N PRO A 51 5.73 -4.72 23.51
CA PRO A 51 4.97 -3.48 23.42
C PRO A 51 5.82 -2.21 23.57
N GLU A 52 6.88 -2.27 24.37
CA GLU A 52 7.77 -1.15 24.64
C GLU A 52 8.56 -0.66 23.41
N THR A 53 8.81 -1.56 22.45
CA THR A 53 9.65 -1.31 21.27
C THR A 53 8.90 -1.49 19.96
N THR A 54 7.56 -1.52 20.01
CA THR A 54 6.71 -1.70 18.82
C THR A 54 5.95 -0.43 18.51
N LEU A 55 6.07 0.03 17.25
CA LEU A 55 5.29 1.11 16.66
C LEU A 55 4.26 0.53 15.69
N PHE A 56 3.02 0.97 15.78
CA PHE A 56 1.95 0.63 14.88
C PHE A 56 1.67 1.77 13.90
N ILE A 57 1.59 1.46 12.61
CA ILE A 57 1.15 2.38 11.55
C ILE A 57 -0.23 1.92 11.11
N VAL A 58 -1.27 2.71 11.38
CA VAL A 58 -2.62 2.44 10.87
C VAL A 58 -2.77 3.17 9.53
N ALA A 59 -2.65 2.40 8.45
CA ALA A 59 -2.68 2.90 7.08
C ALA A 59 -4.08 2.71 6.48
N SER A 60 -4.93 3.74 6.57
CA SER A 60 -6.30 3.70 6.04
C SER A 60 -6.74 5.11 5.63
N LYS A 61 -7.06 5.30 4.34
CA LYS A 61 -7.46 6.60 3.81
C LYS A 61 -8.63 7.19 4.59
N THR A 62 -9.70 6.43 4.76
CA THR A 62 -10.93 6.88 5.43
C THR A 62 -10.92 6.63 6.94
N PHE A 63 -9.99 5.82 7.42
CA PHE A 63 -9.94 5.33 8.80
C PHE A 63 -11.24 4.64 9.25
N THR A 64 -11.93 3.99 8.29
CA THR A 64 -13.21 3.30 8.48
C THR A 64 -13.25 1.91 7.85
N THR A 65 -12.15 1.47 7.19
CA THR A 65 -12.06 0.13 6.59
C THR A 65 -12.16 -0.91 7.70
N ALA A 66 -13.22 -1.72 7.67
CA ALA A 66 -13.58 -2.60 8.78
C ALA A 66 -12.45 -3.53 9.22
N GLU A 67 -11.77 -4.17 8.26
CA GLU A 67 -10.67 -5.11 8.52
C GLU A 67 -9.46 -4.40 9.15
N THR A 68 -9.12 -3.22 8.63
CA THR A 68 -8.01 -2.42 9.17
C THR A 68 -8.32 -1.96 10.59
N MET A 69 -9.53 -1.47 10.84
CA MET A 69 -9.92 -0.98 12.16
C MET A 69 -10.04 -2.10 13.18
N GLN A 70 -10.54 -3.27 12.79
CA GLN A 70 -10.56 -4.44 13.66
C GLN A 70 -9.16 -4.81 14.15
N ASN A 71 -8.21 -4.93 13.23
CA ASN A 71 -6.81 -5.22 13.58
C ASN A 71 -6.18 -4.09 14.41
N ALA A 72 -6.46 -2.83 14.08
CA ALA A 72 -5.96 -1.69 14.84
C ALA A 72 -6.48 -1.69 16.29
N HIS A 73 -7.76 -2.02 16.51
CA HIS A 73 -8.32 -2.12 17.86
C HIS A 73 -7.73 -3.29 18.66
N ILE A 74 -7.47 -4.44 18.03
CA ILE A 74 -6.79 -5.56 18.70
C ILE A 74 -5.35 -5.17 19.08
N ALA A 75 -4.62 -4.53 18.17
CA ALA A 75 -3.28 -4.03 18.45
C ALA A 75 -3.28 -2.98 19.58
N ARG A 76 -4.29 -2.08 19.58
CA ARG A 76 -4.49 -1.09 20.66
C ARG A 76 -4.71 -1.78 22.01
N GLN A 77 -5.56 -2.80 22.05
CA GLN A 77 -5.80 -3.56 23.28
C GLN A 77 -4.52 -4.29 23.75
N TRP A 78 -3.70 -4.80 22.83
CA TRP A 78 -2.44 -5.43 23.15
C TRP A 78 -1.47 -4.46 23.84
N VAL A 79 -1.36 -3.21 23.37
CA VAL A 79 -0.56 -2.16 24.01
C VAL A 79 -1.16 -1.80 25.38
N LEU A 80 -2.48 -1.60 25.48
CA LEU A 80 -3.14 -1.26 26.74
C LEU A 80 -3.08 -2.36 27.78
N ASN A 81 -3.05 -3.62 27.38
CA ASN A 81 -2.86 -4.73 28.30
C ASN A 81 -1.50 -4.69 29.00
N HIS A 82 -0.48 -4.12 28.36
CA HIS A 82 0.84 -3.92 28.93
C HIS A 82 0.91 -2.67 29.82
N TYR A 83 0.56 -1.50 29.25
CA TYR A 83 0.76 -0.20 29.91
C TYR A 83 -0.32 0.16 30.92
N LYS A 84 -1.56 -0.32 30.76
CA LYS A 84 -2.76 0.05 31.54
C LYS A 84 -3.03 1.56 31.55
N ASP A 85 -2.57 2.27 30.51
CA ASP A 85 -2.65 3.73 30.37
C ASP A 85 -2.96 4.09 28.92
N GLU A 86 -4.05 4.82 28.69
CA GLU A 86 -4.50 5.33 27.39
C GLU A 86 -3.44 6.24 26.73
N ALA A 87 -2.66 6.96 27.52
CA ALA A 87 -1.60 7.83 27.01
C ALA A 87 -0.51 7.08 26.23
N ALA A 88 -0.39 5.75 26.41
CA ALA A 88 0.52 4.93 25.66
C ALA A 88 0.16 4.89 24.15
N ILE A 89 -1.11 5.03 23.79
CA ILE A 89 -1.55 4.99 22.40
C ILE A 89 -0.90 6.11 21.58
N ALA A 90 -0.82 7.31 22.13
CA ALA A 90 -0.17 8.45 21.46
C ALA A 90 1.34 8.23 21.19
N LYS A 91 1.98 7.29 21.89
CA LYS A 91 3.41 6.98 21.74
C LYS A 91 3.68 5.78 20.82
N HIS A 92 2.71 4.88 20.71
CA HIS A 92 2.87 3.62 20.00
C HIS A 92 2.10 3.53 18.68
N PHE A 93 1.27 4.53 18.38
CA PHE A 93 0.49 4.56 17.15
C PHE A 93 0.70 5.82 16.35
N VAL A 94 0.81 5.63 15.03
CA VAL A 94 0.77 6.69 14.03
C VAL A 94 -0.27 6.34 12.97
N ALA A 95 -0.82 7.33 12.29
CA ALA A 95 -1.81 7.12 11.25
C ALA A 95 -1.38 7.72 9.91
N ALA A 96 -1.58 6.98 8.83
CA ALA A 96 -1.59 7.52 7.47
C ALA A 96 -3.05 7.56 7.00
N SER A 97 -3.67 8.74 7.00
CA SER A 97 -5.11 8.89 6.78
C SER A 97 -5.48 10.30 6.32
N THR A 98 -6.70 10.44 5.77
CA THR A 98 -7.33 11.74 5.47
C THR A 98 -8.38 12.15 6.53
N ASN A 99 -8.71 11.26 7.49
CA ASN A 99 -9.81 11.41 8.45
C ASN A 99 -9.30 11.78 9.85
N THR A 100 -8.98 13.06 10.05
CA THR A 100 -8.47 13.57 11.35
C THR A 100 -9.41 13.30 12.53
N PRO A 101 -10.75 13.49 12.43
CA PRO A 101 -11.64 13.19 13.54
C PRO A 101 -11.54 11.73 14.00
N ALA A 102 -11.63 10.76 13.09
CA ALA A 102 -11.57 9.34 13.43
C ALA A 102 -10.20 8.91 14.00
N VAL A 103 -9.11 9.49 13.51
CA VAL A 103 -7.75 9.27 14.03
C VAL A 103 -7.65 9.76 15.48
N LYS A 104 -8.19 10.94 15.77
CA LYS A 104 -8.22 11.51 17.12
C LYS A 104 -9.09 10.67 18.07
N ASP A 105 -10.27 10.24 17.62
CA ASP A 105 -11.18 9.40 18.41
C ASP A 105 -10.57 8.03 18.74
N PHE A 106 -9.69 7.52 17.88
CA PHE A 106 -8.94 6.29 18.16
C PHE A 106 -7.90 6.48 19.29
N GLY A 107 -7.49 7.71 19.57
CA GLY A 107 -6.48 8.05 20.57
C GLY A 107 -5.09 8.35 20.00
N ILE A 108 -4.94 8.44 18.68
CA ILE A 108 -3.69 8.85 18.04
C ILE A 108 -3.60 10.37 18.10
N ALA A 109 -2.46 10.88 18.58
CA ALA A 109 -2.19 12.31 18.61
C ALA A 109 -2.13 12.87 17.16
N THR A 110 -2.69 14.06 16.95
CA THR A 110 -2.77 14.65 15.60
C THR A 110 -1.41 14.97 14.98
N GLU A 111 -0.40 15.21 15.79
CA GLU A 111 1.01 15.34 15.36
C GLU A 111 1.61 14.02 14.84
N ASN A 112 1.01 12.89 15.20
CA ASN A 112 1.38 11.55 14.74
C ASN A 112 0.50 11.08 13.56
N MET A 113 -0.27 11.98 12.98
CA MET A 113 -1.05 11.74 11.78
C MET A 113 -0.32 12.29 10.57
N PHE A 114 -0.15 11.45 9.57
CA PHE A 114 0.45 11.79 8.27
C PHE A 114 -0.67 11.88 7.23
N PRO A 115 -1.18 13.07 6.94
CA PRO A 115 -2.25 13.25 5.98
C PRO A 115 -1.75 13.15 4.54
N PHE A 116 -2.66 12.83 3.64
CA PHE A 116 -2.46 12.91 2.20
C PHE A 116 -3.77 13.35 1.53
N TRP A 117 -3.71 13.61 0.24
CA TRP A 117 -4.87 14.18 -0.47
C TRP A 117 -5.92 13.12 -0.79
N ASP A 118 -7.17 13.52 -0.82
CA ASP A 118 -8.33 12.66 -1.11
C ASP A 118 -8.36 12.12 -2.55
N TRP A 119 -7.69 12.81 -3.48
CA TRP A 119 -7.53 12.35 -4.86
C TRP A 119 -6.54 11.18 -5.02
N VAL A 120 -5.74 10.86 -4.00
CA VAL A 120 -4.84 9.72 -4.04
C VAL A 120 -5.64 8.42 -3.95
N GLY A 121 -5.63 7.64 -5.02
CA GLY A 121 -6.24 6.31 -5.05
C GLY A 121 -5.41 5.30 -4.25
N GLY A 122 -6.07 4.35 -3.56
CA GLY A 122 -5.38 3.38 -2.69
C GLY A 122 -4.27 2.60 -3.40
N ARG A 123 -4.53 2.08 -4.60
CA ARG A 123 -3.55 1.33 -5.40
C ARG A 123 -2.34 2.14 -5.89
N TYR A 124 -2.42 3.46 -5.87
CA TYR A 124 -1.35 4.40 -6.23
C TYR A 124 -0.73 5.09 -5.02
N SER A 125 -1.08 4.67 -3.80
CA SER A 125 -0.81 5.44 -2.58
C SER A 125 0.59 5.25 -1.98
N VAL A 126 1.37 4.30 -2.44
CA VAL A 126 2.74 4.07 -1.92
C VAL A 126 3.64 5.31 -2.04
N TRP A 127 3.34 6.20 -3.00
CA TRP A 127 4.02 7.49 -3.22
C TRP A 127 3.60 8.59 -2.24
N SER A 128 2.55 8.35 -1.43
CA SER A 128 2.02 9.26 -0.42
C SER A 128 2.47 8.86 0.99
N ALA A 129 1.83 9.43 2.02
CA ALA A 129 2.02 9.03 3.42
C ALA A 129 1.79 7.54 3.71
N ILE A 130 1.07 6.82 2.84
CA ILE A 130 0.94 5.35 2.91
C ILE A 130 2.31 4.65 2.79
N GLY A 131 3.28 5.28 2.13
CA GLY A 131 4.66 4.80 2.05
C GLY A 131 5.50 5.02 3.32
N LEU A 132 4.92 5.50 4.43
CA LEU A 132 5.63 5.78 5.68
C LEU A 132 6.42 4.56 6.18
N SER A 133 5.83 3.37 6.13
CA SER A 133 6.52 2.12 6.53
C SER A 133 7.75 1.84 5.67
N VAL A 134 7.68 2.10 4.37
CA VAL A 134 8.83 1.98 3.45
C VAL A 134 9.90 3.00 3.82
N MET A 135 9.51 4.27 4.01
CA MET A 135 10.44 5.34 4.37
C MET A 135 11.17 5.06 5.70
N ILE A 136 10.47 4.53 6.71
CA ILE A 136 11.08 4.13 7.98
C ILE A 136 12.11 3.03 7.74
N MET A 137 11.80 2.08 6.87
CA MET A 137 12.65 0.91 6.62
C MET A 137 13.91 1.23 5.82
N ILE A 138 13.83 2.09 4.81
CA ILE A 138 14.95 2.38 3.91
C ILE A 138 15.62 3.75 4.18
N GLY A 139 15.04 4.56 5.05
CA GLY A 139 15.49 5.92 5.33
C GLY A 139 14.92 6.96 4.35
N ALA A 140 14.88 8.22 4.82
CA ALA A 140 14.25 9.31 4.08
C ALA A 140 14.93 9.63 2.74
N ASP A 141 16.25 9.53 2.67
CA ASP A 141 17.00 9.85 1.45
C ASP A 141 16.74 8.81 0.35
N ASN A 142 16.82 7.52 0.68
CA ASN A 142 16.47 6.45 -0.26
C ASN A 142 14.99 6.52 -0.67
N PHE A 143 14.09 6.95 0.23
CA PHE A 143 12.69 7.15 -0.14
C PHE A 143 12.51 8.33 -1.10
N ARG A 144 13.28 9.40 -0.99
CA ARG A 144 13.27 10.49 -1.98
C ARG A 144 13.77 10.02 -3.35
N GLU A 145 14.83 9.21 -3.39
CA GLU A 145 15.29 8.61 -4.64
C GLU A 145 14.23 7.69 -5.27
N PHE A 146 13.52 6.91 -4.46
CA PHE A 146 12.39 6.12 -4.91
C PHE A 146 11.28 6.98 -5.53
N LEU A 147 10.94 8.13 -4.92
CA LEU A 147 9.99 9.09 -5.49
C LEU A 147 10.53 9.76 -6.77
N THR A 148 11.83 10.01 -6.84
CA THR A 148 12.49 10.56 -8.03
C THR A 148 12.33 9.65 -9.23
N GLY A 149 12.52 8.33 -9.06
CA GLY A 149 12.30 7.35 -10.13
C GLY A 149 10.87 7.37 -10.67
N ALA A 150 9.86 7.51 -9.79
CA ALA A 150 8.47 7.67 -10.23
C ALA A 150 8.26 8.97 -11.02
N ARG A 151 8.84 10.09 -10.56
CA ARG A 151 8.78 11.37 -11.25
C ARG A 151 9.42 11.31 -12.64
N GLU A 152 10.57 10.66 -12.78
CA GLU A 152 11.23 10.49 -14.09
C GLU A 152 10.31 9.77 -15.08
N MET A 153 9.57 8.75 -14.65
CA MET A 153 8.58 8.07 -15.49
C MET A 153 7.39 8.97 -15.83
N ASP A 154 6.91 9.79 -14.91
CA ASP A 154 5.86 10.78 -15.18
C ASP A 154 6.31 11.81 -16.22
N GLU A 155 7.54 12.32 -16.12
CA GLU A 155 8.11 13.24 -17.12
C GLU A 155 8.25 12.54 -18.48
N HIS A 156 8.76 11.31 -18.51
CA HIS A 156 8.84 10.51 -19.73
C HIS A 156 7.46 10.33 -20.37
N PHE A 157 6.44 9.97 -19.58
CA PHE A 157 5.06 9.81 -20.10
C PHE A 157 4.51 11.09 -20.72
N ARG A 158 4.77 12.27 -20.11
CA ARG A 158 4.26 13.56 -20.59
C ARG A 158 5.00 14.12 -21.80
N THR A 159 6.28 13.79 -21.96
CA THR A 159 7.16 14.48 -22.91
C THR A 159 7.65 13.61 -24.06
N ALA A 160 7.71 12.29 -23.88
CA ALA A 160 8.19 11.39 -24.93
C ALA A 160 7.21 11.32 -26.10
N PRO A 161 7.70 11.34 -27.36
CA PRO A 161 6.84 11.11 -28.52
C PRO A 161 6.23 9.69 -28.46
N LEU A 162 5.04 9.52 -29.01
CA LEU A 162 4.21 8.31 -28.82
C LEU A 162 4.97 7.02 -29.12
N GLU A 163 5.76 6.99 -30.19
CA GLU A 163 6.54 5.82 -30.62
C GLU A 163 7.71 5.44 -29.70
N LYS A 164 8.00 6.29 -28.71
CA LYS A 164 9.04 6.07 -27.69
C LYS A 164 8.48 6.13 -26.27
N ASN A 165 7.17 6.38 -26.13
CA ASN A 165 6.52 6.54 -24.85
C ASN A 165 6.20 5.17 -24.24
N LEU A 166 7.02 4.71 -23.30
CA LEU A 166 6.92 3.35 -22.73
C LEU A 166 5.55 3.06 -22.12
N PRO A 167 4.97 3.90 -21.23
CA PRO A 167 3.64 3.64 -20.67
C PRO A 167 2.54 3.60 -21.72
N ALA A 168 2.58 4.51 -22.71
CA ALA A 168 1.60 4.53 -23.80
C ALA A 168 1.69 3.28 -24.67
N LEU A 169 2.91 2.86 -25.03
CA LEU A 169 3.14 1.63 -25.80
C LEU A 169 2.68 0.38 -25.03
N MET A 170 2.96 0.31 -23.72
CA MET A 170 2.48 -0.80 -22.88
C MET A 170 0.95 -0.87 -22.87
N GLY A 171 0.27 0.26 -22.72
CA GLY A 171 -1.19 0.32 -22.76
C GLY A 171 -1.76 -0.11 -24.10
N LEU A 172 -1.18 0.35 -25.22
CA LEU A 172 -1.60 -0.03 -26.57
C LEU A 172 -1.36 -1.52 -26.87
N ILE A 173 -0.24 -2.08 -26.44
CA ILE A 173 0.06 -3.52 -26.58
C ILE A 173 -0.92 -4.33 -25.73
N GLY A 174 -1.22 -3.90 -24.52
CA GLY A 174 -2.21 -4.54 -23.66
C GLY A 174 -3.60 -4.59 -24.31
N LEU A 175 -4.04 -3.44 -24.84
CA LEU A 175 -5.28 -3.33 -25.59
C LEU A 175 -5.28 -4.24 -26.83
N TRP A 176 -4.21 -4.21 -27.61
CA TRP A 176 -4.05 -5.08 -28.80
C TRP A 176 -4.17 -6.55 -28.43
N ASN A 177 -3.42 -7.00 -27.44
CA ASN A 177 -3.45 -8.41 -27.01
C ASN A 177 -4.82 -8.81 -26.49
N ARG A 178 -5.46 -7.98 -25.67
CA ARG A 178 -6.74 -8.30 -25.05
C ARG A 178 -7.90 -8.24 -26.01
N ASN A 179 -8.01 -7.20 -26.83
CA ASN A 179 -9.21 -6.91 -27.62
C ASN A 179 -9.11 -7.39 -29.06
N PHE A 180 -7.91 -7.44 -29.66
CA PHE A 180 -7.74 -7.85 -31.06
C PHE A 180 -7.19 -9.27 -31.19
N MET A 181 -6.24 -9.66 -30.33
CA MET A 181 -5.69 -11.03 -30.37
C MET A 181 -6.48 -12.01 -29.50
N GLY A 182 -7.37 -11.52 -28.62
CA GLY A 182 -8.23 -12.34 -27.77
C GLY A 182 -7.49 -13.05 -26.63
N TYR A 183 -6.29 -12.59 -26.24
CA TYR A 183 -5.54 -13.21 -25.15
C TYR A 183 -6.17 -12.83 -23.80
N PRO A 184 -6.70 -13.79 -23.03
CA PRO A 184 -7.40 -13.48 -21.80
C PRO A 184 -6.46 -13.21 -20.62
N ALA A 185 -5.27 -13.78 -20.61
CA ALA A 185 -4.35 -13.77 -19.50
C ALA A 185 -3.08 -12.95 -19.79
N TYR A 186 -2.53 -12.35 -18.75
CA TYR A 186 -1.26 -11.63 -18.77
C TYR A 186 -0.35 -12.17 -17.68
N ALA A 187 0.74 -12.81 -18.07
CA ALA A 187 1.72 -13.37 -17.13
C ALA A 187 2.81 -12.35 -16.82
N VAL A 188 3.01 -12.06 -15.53
CA VAL A 188 4.13 -11.23 -15.04
C VAL A 188 5.11 -12.15 -14.32
N ILE A 189 6.29 -12.31 -14.88
CA ILE A 189 7.32 -13.26 -14.40
C ILE A 189 8.59 -12.48 -14.03
N PRO A 190 8.71 -12.01 -12.77
CA PRO A 190 9.91 -11.32 -12.31
C PRO A 190 11.11 -12.28 -12.25
N TYR A 191 12.23 -11.87 -12.83
CA TYR A 191 13.48 -12.64 -12.77
C TYR A 191 14.35 -12.30 -11.55
N HIS A 192 13.89 -11.41 -10.67
CA HIS A 192 14.58 -11.03 -9.45
C HIS A 192 13.69 -11.32 -8.23
N ALA A 193 14.22 -12.05 -7.23
CA ALA A 193 13.45 -12.49 -6.06
C ALA A 193 12.82 -11.33 -5.28
N CYS A 194 13.48 -10.17 -5.23
CA CYS A 194 12.95 -8.98 -4.56
C CYS A 194 11.67 -8.43 -5.24
N LEU A 195 11.41 -8.77 -6.49
CA LEU A 195 10.18 -8.40 -7.21
C LEU A 195 9.05 -9.44 -7.06
N GLY A 196 9.19 -10.41 -6.17
CA GLY A 196 8.20 -11.47 -5.97
C GLY A 196 6.78 -10.99 -5.62
N ARG A 197 6.64 -9.76 -5.09
CA ARG A 197 5.34 -9.13 -4.81
C ARG A 197 4.74 -8.36 -6.00
N LEU A 198 5.49 -8.17 -7.07
CA LEU A 198 5.03 -7.41 -8.23
C LEU A 198 3.76 -7.99 -8.88
N PRO A 199 3.62 -9.32 -9.09
CA PRO A 199 2.37 -9.86 -9.63
C PRO A 199 1.15 -9.55 -8.76
N ALA A 200 1.24 -9.72 -7.44
CA ALA A 200 0.15 -9.43 -6.50
C ALA A 200 -0.23 -7.94 -6.49
N PHE A 201 0.75 -7.05 -6.58
CA PHE A 201 0.51 -5.61 -6.70
C PHE A 201 -0.23 -5.27 -8.01
N LEU A 202 0.18 -5.86 -9.13
CA LEU A 202 -0.43 -5.63 -10.44
C LEU A 202 -1.83 -6.24 -10.55
N GLN A 203 -2.16 -7.28 -9.79
CA GLN A 203 -3.53 -7.80 -9.74
C GLN A 203 -4.52 -6.72 -9.30
N GLN A 204 -4.17 -5.90 -8.31
CA GLN A 204 -5.02 -4.78 -7.93
C GLN A 204 -4.85 -3.58 -8.87
N LEU A 205 -3.61 -3.24 -9.21
CA LEU A 205 -3.30 -2.04 -10.00
C LEU A 205 -3.89 -2.10 -11.40
N ASP A 206 -3.81 -3.23 -12.07
CA ASP A 206 -4.21 -3.41 -13.47
C ASP A 206 -5.48 -4.28 -13.58
N MET A 207 -5.45 -5.53 -13.16
CA MET A 207 -6.52 -6.50 -13.37
C MET A 207 -7.84 -6.04 -12.71
N GLU A 208 -7.83 -5.72 -11.43
CA GLU A 208 -9.02 -5.24 -10.71
C GLU A 208 -9.46 -3.86 -11.20
N SER A 209 -8.50 -2.97 -11.51
CA SER A 209 -8.81 -1.61 -11.94
C SER A 209 -9.46 -1.56 -13.31
N ASN A 210 -8.98 -2.33 -14.26
CA ASN A 210 -9.46 -2.36 -15.64
C ASN A 210 -10.57 -3.38 -15.86
N GLY A 211 -10.67 -4.42 -15.03
CA GLY A 211 -11.71 -5.44 -15.11
C GLY A 211 -13.07 -4.88 -14.69
N LYS A 212 -13.83 -4.32 -15.64
CA LYS A 212 -15.15 -3.70 -15.42
C LYS A 212 -16.22 -4.37 -16.26
N GLY A 213 -17.37 -4.67 -15.63
CA GLY A 213 -18.55 -5.21 -16.31
C GLY A 213 -19.55 -4.17 -16.76
N VAL A 214 -19.39 -2.91 -16.30
CA VAL A 214 -20.28 -1.78 -16.65
C VAL A 214 -19.48 -0.52 -16.94
N ASP A 215 -20.04 0.35 -17.79
CA ASP A 215 -19.52 1.68 -18.06
C ASP A 215 -19.90 2.70 -16.95
N ARG A 216 -19.59 3.98 -17.16
CA ARG A 216 -19.90 5.05 -16.20
C ARG A 216 -21.39 5.34 -16.03
N GLU A 217 -22.21 4.98 -17.02
CA GLU A 217 -23.66 5.09 -16.98
C GLU A 217 -24.35 3.81 -16.44
N GLY A 218 -23.58 2.81 -16.02
CA GLY A 218 -24.11 1.54 -15.49
C GLY A 218 -24.56 0.55 -16.57
N LYS A 219 -24.27 0.80 -17.85
CA LYS A 219 -24.60 -0.12 -18.95
C LYS A 219 -23.55 -1.23 -19.04
N ALA A 220 -24.00 -2.42 -19.42
CA ALA A 220 -23.09 -3.56 -19.61
C ALA A 220 -22.04 -3.25 -20.69
N VAL A 221 -20.78 -3.52 -20.37
CA VAL A 221 -19.66 -3.41 -21.31
C VAL A 221 -19.57 -4.68 -22.12
N THR A 222 -19.52 -4.53 -23.44
CA THR A 222 -19.41 -5.67 -24.38
C THR A 222 -17.98 -6.03 -24.76
N ALA A 223 -17.04 -5.08 -24.61
CA ALA A 223 -15.61 -5.31 -24.85
C ALA A 223 -14.92 -5.90 -23.61
N ALA A 224 -13.89 -6.69 -23.82
CA ALA A 224 -13.02 -7.14 -22.73
C ALA A 224 -12.19 -5.96 -22.18
N THR A 225 -12.25 -5.70 -20.87
CA THR A 225 -11.70 -4.47 -20.27
C THR A 225 -10.40 -4.68 -19.51
N GLY A 226 -10.06 -5.88 -19.09
CA GLY A 226 -8.83 -6.15 -18.35
C GLY A 226 -8.32 -7.56 -18.58
N PRO A 227 -7.04 -7.82 -18.29
CA PRO A 227 -6.48 -9.17 -18.30
C PRO A 227 -6.94 -9.96 -17.05
N ILE A 228 -6.70 -11.26 -17.08
CA ILE A 228 -6.84 -12.16 -15.94
C ILE A 228 -5.47 -12.64 -15.51
#